data_7ee19b26d4b22c4e3ad216018270df8b
#
_entry.id   7ee19b26d4b22c4e3ad216018270df8b
#
_cell.length_a   1.000
_cell.length_b   1.000
_cell.length_c   1.000
_cell.angle_alpha   90.00
_cell.angle_beta   90.00
_cell.angle_gamma   90.00
#
_symmetry.space_group_name_H-M   'P 1'
#
loop_
_entity.id
_entity.type
_entity.pdbx_description
1 polymer ?
#
loop_
_entity_poly.entity_id
_entity_poly.type
_entity_poly.pdbx_seq_one_letter_code
_entity_poly.pdbx_strand_id
1 'polypeptide(L)'
;MNICQVRIINMKVRRFATQFLYSTIAFVVINVFCPPRALAQDGHSHMETQQQMTSDQQRQAGALLKIVRESTERFKDVSEAEEEGYVLQFGCVSGPDAGAMGLHYINGALVKSGVLDATRPQAVIYEPTPSGHLRLIGVDYLLVADAWNKKHSSPPELMGQLFHLFDSPNRFGLPAFYTLHVWAWKENPNGAFVNWHPNVSCETFAGKKP
;
A
#
# COMPACT_ATOMS: atom_id res chain seq x y z
N MET A 1 0.46 31.30 -10.92
CA MET A 1 1.34 31.11 -12.07
C MET A 1 2.52 32.05 -11.92
N ASN A 2 3.59 31.62 -11.28
CA ASN A 2 4.86 32.37 -11.22
C ASN A 2 6.00 31.34 -11.21
N ILE A 3 6.64 31.28 -12.35
CA ILE A 3 7.78 30.40 -12.63
C ILE A 3 9.03 31.17 -12.22
N CYS A 4 9.75 30.68 -11.18
CA CYS A 4 11.04 31.21 -10.79
C CYS A 4 12.13 30.49 -11.59
N GLN A 5 12.67 31.13 -12.60
CA GLN A 5 13.82 30.64 -13.36
C GLN A 5 15.13 30.97 -12.63
N VAL A 6 15.87 29.94 -12.24
CA VAL A 6 17.25 30.09 -11.74
C VAL A 6 18.21 30.18 -12.91
N ARG A 7 18.85 31.34 -13.04
CA ARG A 7 19.89 31.62 -14.06
C ARG A 7 21.26 31.29 -13.47
N ILE A 8 21.90 30.25 -14.00
CA ILE A 8 23.29 29.91 -13.65
C ILE A 8 24.21 30.81 -14.46
N ILE A 9 25.00 31.65 -13.78
CA ILE A 9 26.04 32.49 -14.41
C ILE A 9 27.37 31.75 -14.28
N ASN A 10 27.93 31.33 -15.43
CA ASN A 10 29.27 30.82 -15.55
C ASN A 10 30.26 31.98 -15.52
N MET A 11 31.05 32.10 -14.46
CA MET A 11 32.18 33.03 -14.42
C MET A 11 33.48 32.32 -14.79
N LYS A 12 34.04 32.70 -15.93
CA LYS A 12 35.42 32.35 -16.34
C LYS A 12 36.42 33.12 -15.50
N VAL A 13 37.25 32.41 -14.76
CA VAL A 13 38.42 32.98 -14.05
C VAL A 13 39.53 33.24 -15.06
N ARG A 14 39.87 34.51 -15.26
CA ARG A 14 41.14 34.92 -15.91
C ARG A 14 42.16 35.29 -14.83
N ARG A 15 43.27 34.57 -14.84
CA ARG A 15 44.46 34.92 -14.06
C ARG A 15 45.15 36.15 -14.70
N PHE A 16 45.42 37.18 -13.90
CA PHE A 16 46.49 38.16 -14.16
C PHE A 16 47.28 38.38 -12.88
N ALA A 17 48.59 38.44 -13.08
CA ALA A 17 49.60 38.54 -12.04
C ALA A 17 49.96 39.99 -11.73
N THR A 18 50.52 40.18 -10.52
CA THR A 18 51.42 41.26 -10.02
C THR A 18 50.88 42.68 -9.89
N GLN A 19 50.84 43.27 -8.72
CA GLN A 19 51.91 44.02 -8.07
C GLN A 19 51.42 44.64 -6.72
N PHE A 20 52.38 44.72 -5.80
CA PHE A 20 52.29 45.28 -4.46
C PHE A 20 51.90 46.76 -4.43
N LEU A 21 51.00 47.13 -3.46
CA LEU A 21 51.06 48.42 -2.80
C LEU A 21 50.31 48.30 -1.47
N TYR A 22 51.06 48.55 -0.37
CA TYR A 22 50.49 48.62 1.00
C TYR A 22 49.60 49.85 1.12
N SER A 23 48.36 49.67 1.48
CA SER A 23 47.51 50.73 1.97
C SER A 23 46.79 50.21 3.21
N THR A 24 47.17 50.80 4.35
CA THR A 24 46.56 50.57 5.64
C THR A 24 45.14 51.17 5.66
N ILE A 25 44.13 50.34 5.60
CA ILE A 25 42.75 50.74 5.79
C ILE A 25 42.36 50.32 7.21
N ALA A 26 42.11 51.34 8.06
CA ALA A 26 41.58 51.16 9.41
C ALA A 26 40.15 50.63 9.29
N PHE A 27 39.91 49.39 9.76
CA PHE A 27 38.60 48.85 9.90
C PHE A 27 37.91 49.44 11.17
N VAL A 28 36.96 50.34 10.99
CA VAL A 28 36.02 50.73 12.04
C VAL A 28 35.01 49.59 12.17
N VAL A 29 35.13 48.78 13.21
CA VAL A 29 34.16 47.74 13.54
C VAL A 29 32.97 48.43 14.22
N ILE A 30 31.90 48.66 13.46
CA ILE A 30 30.60 49.06 14.04
C ILE A 30 29.93 47.77 14.57
N ASN A 31 29.98 47.56 15.89
CA ASN A 31 29.20 46.57 16.55
C ASN A 31 27.73 46.97 16.51
N VAL A 32 26.97 46.45 15.53
CA VAL A 32 25.52 46.51 15.54
C VAL A 32 25.04 45.43 16.50
N PHE A 33 24.68 45.84 17.71
CA PHE A 33 24.02 44.97 18.67
C PHE A 33 22.61 44.71 18.16
N CYS A 34 22.43 43.58 17.47
CA CYS A 34 21.12 43.08 17.12
C CYS A 34 20.63 42.23 18.29
N PRO A 35 19.53 42.58 18.97
CA PRO A 35 19.00 41.74 20.02
C PRO A 35 18.52 40.41 19.39
N PRO A 36 18.72 39.26 20.05
CA PRO A 36 18.21 38.00 19.54
C PRO A 36 16.69 38.08 19.46
N ARG A 37 16.14 38.13 18.26
CA ARG A 37 14.74 37.85 18.01
C ARG A 37 14.55 36.37 18.38
N ALA A 38 13.82 36.15 19.48
CA ALA A 38 13.26 34.85 19.79
C ALA A 38 12.36 34.46 18.60
N LEU A 39 12.87 33.60 17.74
CA LEU A 39 12.01 32.87 16.83
C LEU A 39 11.16 31.97 17.71
N ALA A 40 9.90 32.36 17.89
CA ALA A 40 8.88 31.43 18.30
C ALA A 40 8.87 30.33 17.23
N GLN A 41 9.50 29.23 17.53
CA GLN A 41 9.26 27.99 16.82
C GLN A 41 7.82 27.60 17.14
N ASP A 42 6.89 27.99 16.26
CA ASP A 42 5.63 27.29 16.13
C ASP A 42 5.98 25.87 15.68
N GLY A 43 6.31 25.07 16.66
CA GLY A 43 6.39 23.62 16.53
C GLY A 43 5.00 23.08 16.28
N HIS A 44 4.48 23.25 15.07
CA HIS A 44 3.49 22.34 14.54
C HIS A 44 4.21 21.01 14.31
N SER A 45 4.49 20.29 15.39
CA SER A 45 4.64 18.85 15.34
C SER A 45 3.29 18.33 14.84
N HIS A 46 3.19 18.08 13.55
CA HIS A 46 2.25 17.11 13.05
C HIS A 46 2.66 15.78 13.71
N MET A 47 2.22 15.59 14.95
CA MET A 47 1.96 14.26 15.45
C MET A 47 0.91 13.72 14.49
N GLU A 48 1.32 12.95 13.48
CA GLU A 48 0.48 11.92 12.91
C GLU A 48 0.10 11.07 14.12
N THR A 49 -1.07 11.39 14.66
CA THR A 49 -1.72 10.53 15.65
C THR A 49 -2.04 9.28 14.85
N GLN A 50 -1.16 8.29 14.88
CA GLN A 50 -1.53 6.94 14.51
C GLN A 50 -2.73 6.62 15.39
N GLN A 51 -3.90 6.68 14.78
CA GLN A 51 -5.16 6.47 15.47
C GLN A 51 -5.15 5.02 15.94
N GLN A 52 -4.76 4.81 17.20
CA GLN A 52 -4.67 3.50 17.81
C GLN A 52 -6.06 2.87 17.73
N MET A 53 -6.17 1.69 17.11
CA MET A 53 -7.43 0.97 17.05
C MET A 53 -8.00 0.79 18.44
N THR A 54 -9.29 1.01 18.60
CA THR A 54 -9.99 0.74 19.86
C THR A 54 -9.95 -0.75 20.19
N SER A 55 -10.15 -1.09 21.45
CA SER A 55 -10.21 -2.50 21.87
C SER A 55 -11.29 -3.29 21.13
N ASP A 56 -12.39 -2.63 20.74
CA ASP A 56 -13.48 -3.24 19.96
C ASP A 56 -13.05 -3.52 18.52
N GLN A 57 -12.38 -2.57 17.89
CA GLN A 57 -11.81 -2.76 16.55
C GLN A 57 -10.75 -3.87 16.53
N GLN A 58 -9.91 -3.95 17.56
CA GLN A 58 -8.92 -5.03 17.69
C GLN A 58 -9.60 -6.41 17.85
N ARG A 59 -10.68 -6.49 18.65
CA ARG A 59 -11.43 -7.74 18.80
C ARG A 59 -12.09 -8.17 17.48
N GLN A 60 -12.71 -7.24 16.75
CA GLN A 60 -13.36 -7.52 15.46
C GLN A 60 -12.31 -7.96 14.42
N ALA A 61 -11.18 -7.28 14.33
CA ALA A 61 -10.05 -7.65 13.47
C ALA A 61 -9.52 -9.07 13.78
N GLY A 62 -9.31 -9.37 15.05
CA GLY A 62 -8.89 -10.71 15.50
C GLY A 62 -9.93 -11.80 15.20
N ALA A 63 -11.23 -11.48 15.36
CA ALA A 63 -12.32 -12.39 15.04
C ALA A 63 -12.38 -12.68 13.52
N LEU A 64 -12.20 -11.66 12.66
CA LEU A 64 -12.16 -11.86 11.21
C LEU A 64 -11.01 -12.77 10.81
N LEU A 65 -9.79 -12.53 11.33
CA LEU A 65 -8.64 -13.39 11.07
C LEU A 65 -8.88 -14.85 11.47
N LYS A 66 -9.54 -15.07 12.62
CA LYS A 66 -9.89 -16.40 13.10
C LYS A 66 -10.90 -17.09 12.16
N ILE A 67 -11.99 -16.39 11.80
CA ILE A 67 -13.02 -16.90 10.87
C ILE A 67 -12.40 -17.28 9.53
N VAL A 68 -11.55 -16.42 8.97
CA VAL A 68 -10.87 -16.70 7.70
C VAL A 68 -10.02 -17.96 7.80
N ARG A 69 -9.21 -18.11 8.86
CA ARG A 69 -8.41 -19.32 9.05
C ARG A 69 -9.26 -20.58 9.11
N GLU A 70 -10.32 -20.55 9.94
CA GLU A 70 -11.19 -21.72 10.13
C GLU A 70 -11.95 -22.11 8.86
N SER A 71 -12.46 -21.11 8.11
CA SER A 71 -13.25 -21.37 6.91
C SER A 71 -12.42 -21.74 5.67
N THR A 72 -11.13 -21.38 5.64
CA THR A 72 -10.26 -21.59 4.47
C THR A 72 -9.13 -22.58 4.72
N GLU A 73 -9.08 -23.26 5.86
CA GLU A 73 -8.00 -24.20 6.20
C GLU A 73 -7.81 -25.31 5.15
N ARG A 74 -8.94 -25.84 4.61
CA ARG A 74 -8.90 -26.84 3.55
C ARG A 74 -8.20 -26.34 2.29
N PHE A 75 -8.28 -25.06 1.99
CA PHE A 75 -7.62 -24.45 0.82
C PHE A 75 -6.09 -24.36 0.92
N LYS A 76 -5.48 -24.88 2.00
CA LYS A 76 -4.03 -25.17 2.00
C LYS A 76 -3.66 -26.15 0.90
N ASP A 77 -4.58 -27.03 0.51
CA ASP A 77 -4.56 -27.74 -0.75
C ASP A 77 -5.31 -26.92 -1.81
N VAL A 78 -4.59 -26.46 -2.82
CA VAL A 78 -5.17 -25.64 -3.88
C VAL A 78 -6.26 -26.37 -4.67
N SER A 79 -6.20 -27.70 -4.77
CA SER A 79 -7.23 -28.51 -5.46
C SER A 79 -8.60 -28.39 -4.81
N GLU A 80 -8.66 -28.27 -3.48
CA GLU A 80 -9.92 -28.02 -2.75
C GLU A 80 -10.55 -26.66 -3.15
N ALA A 81 -9.72 -25.64 -3.35
CA ALA A 81 -10.21 -24.35 -3.84
C ALA A 81 -10.72 -24.45 -5.29
N GLU A 82 -9.96 -25.15 -6.16
CA GLU A 82 -10.35 -25.36 -7.56
C GLU A 82 -11.66 -26.13 -7.68
N GLU A 83 -11.86 -27.19 -6.87
CA GLU A 83 -13.11 -27.94 -6.81
C GLU A 83 -14.31 -27.09 -6.36
N GLU A 84 -14.10 -26.10 -5.49
CA GLU A 84 -15.11 -25.13 -5.09
C GLU A 84 -15.31 -23.98 -6.11
N GLY A 85 -14.64 -24.01 -7.25
CA GLY A 85 -14.81 -23.07 -8.36
C GLY A 85 -13.94 -21.80 -8.27
N TYR A 86 -12.89 -21.82 -7.46
CA TYR A 86 -11.87 -20.80 -7.48
C TYR A 86 -10.89 -21.06 -8.63
N VAL A 87 -10.62 -20.03 -9.43
CA VAL A 87 -9.76 -20.14 -10.62
C VAL A 87 -8.73 -19.02 -10.61
N LEU A 88 -7.48 -19.35 -10.93
CA LEU A 88 -6.41 -18.35 -11.03
C LEU A 88 -6.75 -17.26 -12.03
N GLN A 89 -6.71 -16.02 -11.58
CA GLN A 89 -6.90 -14.82 -12.39
C GLN A 89 -5.66 -13.91 -12.29
N PHE A 90 -5.33 -13.23 -13.40
CA PHE A 90 -4.27 -12.21 -13.49
C PHE A 90 -2.84 -12.70 -13.23
N GLY A 91 -2.60 -13.99 -13.00
CA GLY A 91 -1.29 -14.50 -12.64
C GLY A 91 -0.82 -14.04 -11.26
N CYS A 92 0.50 -13.88 -11.07
CA CYS A 92 1.05 -13.43 -9.79
C CYS A 92 1.18 -11.91 -9.76
N VAL A 93 0.42 -11.26 -8.89
CA VAL A 93 0.35 -9.80 -8.78
C VAL A 93 1.49 -9.28 -7.93
N SER A 94 2.38 -8.47 -8.54
CA SER A 94 3.51 -7.83 -7.85
C SER A 94 3.51 -6.32 -8.09
N GLY A 95 4.13 -5.57 -7.18
CA GLY A 95 4.42 -4.15 -7.28
C GLY A 95 5.93 -3.91 -7.31
N PRO A 96 6.41 -2.80 -7.92
CA PRO A 96 7.84 -2.56 -8.06
C PRO A 96 8.56 -2.42 -6.71
N ASP A 97 7.92 -1.76 -5.72
CA ASP A 97 8.56 -1.43 -4.44
C ASP A 97 7.72 -1.86 -3.22
N ALA A 98 6.60 -2.54 -3.44
CA ALA A 98 5.64 -2.88 -2.38
C ALA A 98 5.59 -4.38 -2.03
N GLY A 99 6.41 -5.20 -2.68
CA GLY A 99 6.30 -6.65 -2.60
C GLY A 99 5.25 -7.19 -3.56
N ALA A 100 4.42 -8.13 -3.11
CA ALA A 100 3.39 -8.72 -3.97
C ALA A 100 2.07 -8.93 -3.22
N MET A 101 1.00 -9.10 -3.99
CA MET A 101 -0.28 -9.61 -3.50
C MET A 101 -0.36 -11.13 -3.66
N GLY A 102 0.42 -11.72 -4.59
CA GLY A 102 0.41 -13.15 -4.87
C GLY A 102 -0.56 -13.58 -5.97
N LEU A 103 -0.93 -14.84 -5.95
CA LEU A 103 -1.81 -15.51 -6.91
C LEU A 103 -3.25 -15.49 -6.40
N HIS A 104 -4.14 -14.81 -7.10
CA HIS A 104 -5.56 -14.74 -6.74
C HIS A 104 -6.35 -15.81 -7.46
N TYR A 105 -6.82 -16.79 -6.71
CA TYR A 105 -7.81 -17.77 -7.16
C TYR A 105 -9.18 -17.22 -6.84
N ILE A 106 -9.95 -16.82 -7.85
CA ILE A 106 -11.20 -16.08 -7.70
C ILE A 106 -12.40 -16.97 -8.02
N ASN A 107 -13.39 -16.98 -7.12
CA ASN A 107 -14.69 -17.58 -7.38
C ASN A 107 -15.62 -16.54 -8.01
N GLY A 108 -15.79 -16.61 -9.33
CA GLY A 108 -16.60 -15.66 -10.09
C GLY A 108 -18.08 -15.67 -9.71
N ALA A 109 -18.62 -16.80 -9.22
CA ALA A 109 -20.00 -16.86 -8.76
C ALA A 109 -20.19 -16.07 -7.46
N LEU A 110 -19.24 -16.13 -6.53
CA LEU A 110 -19.25 -15.33 -5.31
C LEU A 110 -19.10 -13.84 -5.61
N VAL A 111 -18.21 -13.44 -6.51
CA VAL A 111 -18.08 -12.04 -6.96
C VAL A 111 -19.40 -11.55 -7.56
N LYS A 112 -20.02 -12.34 -8.45
CA LYS A 112 -21.28 -11.99 -9.09
C LYS A 112 -22.45 -11.87 -8.11
N SER A 113 -22.44 -12.64 -7.01
CA SER A 113 -23.49 -12.58 -6.00
C SER A 113 -23.53 -11.24 -5.29
N GLY A 114 -22.38 -10.59 -5.14
CA GLY A 114 -22.22 -9.33 -4.39
C GLY A 114 -22.51 -9.46 -2.88
N VAL A 115 -22.51 -10.68 -2.35
CA VAL A 115 -22.76 -10.96 -0.92
C VAL A 115 -21.44 -10.98 -0.17
N LEU A 116 -21.38 -10.24 0.94
CA LEU A 116 -20.28 -10.30 1.90
C LEU A 116 -20.59 -11.34 2.98
N ASP A 117 -19.73 -12.34 3.06
CA ASP A 117 -19.76 -13.39 4.08
C ASP A 117 -18.30 -13.67 4.51
N ALA A 118 -18.00 -13.43 5.78
CA ALA A 118 -16.66 -13.62 6.32
C ALA A 118 -16.12 -15.05 6.16
N THR A 119 -17.01 -16.05 6.01
CA THR A 119 -16.64 -17.46 5.82
C THR A 119 -16.44 -17.85 4.35
N ARG A 120 -16.83 -16.96 3.41
CA ARG A 120 -16.82 -17.24 1.96
C ARG A 120 -16.18 -16.11 1.17
N PRO A 121 -14.84 -15.94 1.25
CA PRO A 121 -14.12 -14.92 0.51
C PRO A 121 -14.27 -15.12 -1.00
N GLN A 122 -14.31 -14.05 -1.78
CA GLN A 122 -14.39 -14.11 -3.23
C GLN A 122 -13.09 -14.58 -3.86
N ALA A 123 -11.95 -14.42 -3.16
CA ALA A 123 -10.67 -14.93 -3.61
C ALA A 123 -9.88 -15.57 -2.46
N VAL A 124 -9.12 -16.61 -2.78
CA VAL A 124 -8.06 -17.16 -1.93
C VAL A 124 -6.71 -16.83 -2.57
N ILE A 125 -5.73 -16.49 -1.73
CA ILE A 125 -4.44 -15.96 -2.19
C ILE A 125 -3.32 -16.92 -1.85
N TYR A 126 -2.53 -17.25 -2.89
CA TYR A 126 -1.37 -18.12 -2.74
C TYR A 126 -0.06 -17.42 -3.08
N GLU A 127 1.00 -17.89 -2.46
CA GLU A 127 2.38 -17.56 -2.81
C GLU A 127 3.03 -18.77 -3.47
N PRO A 128 3.66 -18.60 -4.65
CA PRO A 128 4.41 -19.68 -5.28
C PRO A 128 5.70 -19.92 -4.49
N THR A 129 6.03 -21.19 -4.25
CA THR A 129 7.26 -21.57 -3.55
C THR A 129 8.33 -22.05 -4.55
N PRO A 130 9.63 -22.03 -4.16
CA PRO A 130 10.70 -22.53 -5.02
C PRO A 130 10.56 -24.02 -5.40
N SER A 131 9.83 -24.81 -4.61
CA SER A 131 9.53 -26.21 -4.92
C SER A 131 8.38 -26.40 -5.91
N GLY A 132 7.78 -25.32 -6.41
CA GLY A 132 6.64 -25.35 -7.34
C GLY A 132 5.27 -25.53 -6.66
N HIS A 133 5.23 -25.66 -5.34
CA HIS A 133 3.97 -25.71 -4.59
C HIS A 133 3.40 -24.32 -4.37
N LEU A 134 2.09 -24.26 -4.13
CA LEU A 134 1.40 -23.06 -3.74
C LEU A 134 1.16 -23.09 -2.22
N ARG A 135 1.48 -21.98 -1.55
CA ARG A 135 1.22 -21.79 -0.14
C ARG A 135 0.09 -20.79 0.06
N LEU A 136 -0.98 -21.20 0.71
CA LEU A 136 -2.04 -20.30 1.10
C LEU A 136 -1.49 -19.22 2.04
N ILE A 137 -1.73 -17.95 1.74
CA ILE A 137 -1.20 -16.81 2.51
C ILE A 137 -2.29 -15.87 3.02
N GLY A 138 -3.44 -15.83 2.35
CA GLY A 138 -4.54 -14.95 2.72
C GLY A 138 -5.76 -15.14 1.84
N VAL A 139 -6.68 -14.21 1.97
CA VAL A 139 -7.89 -14.12 1.15
C VAL A 139 -8.13 -12.68 0.71
N ASP A 140 -9.03 -12.49 -0.25
CA ASP A 140 -9.52 -11.19 -0.67
C ASP A 140 -11.03 -11.21 -0.87
N TYR A 141 -11.71 -10.25 -0.27
CA TYR A 141 -13.14 -10.01 -0.50
C TYR A 141 -13.29 -8.96 -1.60
N LEU A 142 -14.04 -9.29 -2.64
CA LEU A 142 -14.17 -8.49 -3.86
C LEU A 142 -15.61 -8.13 -4.17
N LEU A 143 -15.88 -6.86 -4.44
CA LEU A 143 -17.19 -6.35 -4.83
C LEU A 143 -17.06 -5.38 -6.01
N VAL A 144 -17.91 -5.53 -7.03
CA VAL A 144 -17.99 -4.55 -8.11
C VAL A 144 -18.58 -3.25 -7.57
N ALA A 145 -17.81 -2.13 -7.69
CA ALA A 145 -18.16 -0.87 -7.04
C ALA A 145 -19.51 -0.31 -7.51
N ASP A 146 -19.79 -0.34 -8.81
CA ASP A 146 -21.07 0.13 -9.36
C ASP A 146 -22.26 -0.68 -8.84
N ALA A 147 -22.10 -1.99 -8.67
CA ALA A 147 -23.16 -2.85 -8.16
C ALA A 147 -23.44 -2.60 -6.68
N TRP A 148 -22.40 -2.34 -5.89
CA TRP A 148 -22.49 -1.98 -4.49
C TRP A 148 -23.13 -0.60 -4.30
N ASN A 149 -22.58 0.42 -4.97
CA ASN A 149 -22.99 1.82 -4.81
C ASN A 149 -24.43 2.11 -5.26
N LYS A 150 -25.00 1.27 -6.13
CA LYS A 150 -26.45 1.33 -6.47
C LYS A 150 -27.36 0.98 -5.31
N LYS A 151 -26.87 0.24 -4.31
CA LYS A 151 -27.68 -0.29 -3.20
C LYS A 151 -27.29 0.30 -1.86
N HIS A 152 -26.10 0.92 -1.75
CA HIS A 152 -25.52 1.39 -0.50
C HIS A 152 -24.92 2.78 -0.67
N SER A 153 -25.10 3.63 0.33
CA SER A 153 -24.54 5.01 0.35
C SER A 153 -23.12 5.10 0.93
N SER A 154 -22.61 4.00 1.49
CA SER A 154 -21.30 3.94 2.12
C SER A 154 -20.45 2.83 1.49
N PRO A 155 -19.12 2.96 1.49
CA PRO A 155 -18.22 1.87 1.12
C PRO A 155 -18.51 0.61 1.93
N PRO A 156 -18.22 -0.60 1.40
CA PRO A 156 -18.40 -1.84 2.14
C PRO A 156 -17.45 -1.92 3.34
N GLU A 157 -17.94 -2.59 4.37
CA GLU A 157 -17.21 -2.88 5.60
C GLU A 157 -17.49 -4.34 6.00
N LEU A 158 -16.47 -5.03 6.50
CA LEU A 158 -16.59 -6.37 7.04
C LEU A 158 -15.93 -6.43 8.42
N MET A 159 -16.71 -6.62 9.48
CA MET A 159 -16.23 -6.71 10.86
C MET A 159 -15.26 -5.56 11.25
N GLY A 160 -15.67 -4.31 10.97
CA GLY A 160 -14.89 -3.11 11.28
C GLY A 160 -13.75 -2.81 10.31
N GLN A 161 -13.58 -3.60 9.24
CA GLN A 161 -12.57 -3.37 8.22
C GLN A 161 -13.19 -2.77 6.97
N LEU A 162 -12.79 -1.53 6.64
CA LEU A 162 -13.22 -0.85 5.43
C LEU A 162 -12.50 -1.43 4.20
N PHE A 163 -13.23 -1.54 3.10
CA PHE A 163 -12.66 -1.95 1.82
C PHE A 163 -11.93 -0.79 1.14
N HIS A 164 -10.87 -1.11 0.43
CA HIS A 164 -10.18 -0.19 -0.46
C HIS A 164 -10.88 -0.15 -1.82
N LEU A 165 -11.00 1.04 -2.41
CA LEU A 165 -11.48 1.20 -3.78
C LEU A 165 -10.30 1.11 -4.76
N PHE A 166 -10.39 0.21 -5.72
CA PHE A 166 -9.59 0.24 -6.95
C PHE A 166 -10.43 0.85 -8.06
N ASP A 167 -10.09 2.05 -8.46
CA ASP A 167 -10.81 2.78 -9.48
C ASP A 167 -10.52 2.24 -10.89
N SER A 168 -11.26 2.70 -11.88
CA SER A 168 -11.08 2.37 -13.29
C SER A 168 -10.66 3.63 -14.07
N PRO A 169 -9.68 3.54 -15.00
CA PRO A 169 -8.99 2.32 -15.44
C PRO A 169 -7.94 1.82 -14.45
N ASN A 170 -7.79 0.51 -14.33
CA ASN A 170 -6.77 -0.13 -13.49
C ASN A 170 -5.96 -1.17 -14.28
N ARG A 171 -4.83 -1.60 -13.69
CA ARG A 171 -3.89 -2.54 -14.34
C ARG A 171 -4.51 -3.91 -14.69
N PHE A 172 -5.64 -4.24 -14.09
CA PHE A 172 -6.34 -5.51 -14.32
C PHE A 172 -7.34 -5.44 -15.48
N GLY A 173 -7.61 -4.23 -16.02
CA GLY A 173 -8.64 -4.01 -17.04
C GLY A 173 -10.06 -4.24 -16.52
N LEU A 174 -10.26 -4.15 -15.22
CA LEU A 174 -11.55 -4.36 -14.56
C LEU A 174 -12.31 -3.04 -14.39
N PRO A 175 -13.66 -3.10 -14.27
CA PRO A 175 -14.43 -2.00 -13.71
C PRO A 175 -13.92 -1.66 -12.31
N ALA A 176 -14.27 -0.48 -11.78
CA ALA A 176 -13.97 -0.14 -10.40
C ALA A 176 -14.52 -1.19 -9.43
N PHE A 177 -13.73 -1.58 -8.43
CA PHE A 177 -14.10 -2.59 -7.45
C PHE A 177 -13.58 -2.25 -6.06
N TYR A 178 -14.29 -2.72 -5.05
CA TYR A 178 -13.84 -2.71 -3.67
C TYR A 178 -13.13 -4.01 -3.34
N THR A 179 -12.07 -3.94 -2.53
CA THR A 179 -11.23 -5.07 -2.12
C THR A 179 -10.88 -4.97 -0.63
N LEU A 180 -10.84 -6.11 0.05
CA LEU A 180 -10.31 -6.24 1.40
C LEU A 180 -9.43 -7.48 1.49
N HIS A 181 -8.12 -7.27 1.42
CA HIS A 181 -7.14 -8.32 1.68
C HIS A 181 -7.11 -8.67 3.16
N VAL A 182 -7.02 -9.96 3.46
CA VAL A 182 -6.88 -10.49 4.83
C VAL A 182 -5.73 -11.49 4.88
N TRP A 183 -4.59 -11.06 5.41
CA TRP A 183 -3.36 -11.86 5.54
C TRP A 183 -3.46 -12.81 6.74
N ALA A 184 -4.35 -13.79 6.66
CA ALA A 184 -4.64 -14.67 7.77
C ALA A 184 -3.61 -15.80 7.95
N TRP A 185 -2.88 -16.20 6.88
CA TRP A 185 -1.98 -17.34 6.87
C TRP A 185 -0.49 -16.98 6.78
N LYS A 186 -0.19 -15.75 6.42
CA LYS A 186 1.15 -15.18 6.42
C LYS A 186 1.08 -13.80 7.07
N GLU A 187 1.84 -13.62 8.16
CA GLU A 187 1.88 -12.35 8.86
C GLU A 187 2.47 -11.26 7.97
N ASN A 188 1.75 -10.15 7.84
CA ASN A 188 2.18 -8.99 7.09
C ASN A 188 2.68 -7.89 8.05
N PRO A 189 3.97 -7.50 7.99
CA PRO A 189 4.52 -6.49 8.90
C PRO A 189 3.86 -5.12 8.78
N ASN A 190 3.20 -4.84 7.63
CA ASN A 190 2.49 -3.59 7.39
C ASN A 190 1.02 -3.63 7.85
N GLY A 191 0.57 -4.75 8.41
CA GLY A 191 -0.79 -4.95 8.90
C GLY A 191 -1.56 -6.04 8.15
N ALA A 192 -2.54 -6.62 8.84
CA ALA A 192 -3.28 -7.77 8.33
C ALA A 192 -4.29 -7.44 7.21
N PHE A 193 -4.60 -6.15 7.00
CA PHE A 193 -5.68 -5.71 6.10
C PHE A 193 -5.21 -4.72 5.02
N VAL A 194 -3.91 -4.69 4.73
CA VAL A 194 -3.34 -3.86 3.67
C VAL A 194 -3.20 -4.66 2.38
N ASN A 195 -3.21 -3.99 1.23
CA ASN A 195 -3.22 -4.65 -0.07
C ASN A 195 -1.89 -5.36 -0.39
N TRP A 196 -0.75 -4.79 -0.01
CA TRP A 196 0.57 -5.30 -0.39
C TRP A 196 1.28 -5.98 0.77
N HIS A 197 2.00 -7.05 0.46
CA HIS A 197 2.80 -7.79 1.44
C HIS A 197 4.29 -7.75 1.04
N PRO A 198 5.16 -7.07 1.80
CA PRO A 198 6.57 -6.87 1.41
C PRO A 198 7.38 -8.17 1.34
N ASN A 199 6.94 -9.21 2.07
CA ASN A 199 7.62 -10.51 2.13
C ASN A 199 6.93 -11.58 1.26
N VAL A 200 6.06 -11.20 0.32
CA VAL A 200 5.51 -12.08 -0.72
C VAL A 200 6.25 -11.82 -2.02
N SER A 201 6.61 -12.90 -2.73
CA SER A 201 7.34 -12.82 -3.99
C SER A 201 6.65 -13.62 -5.10
N CYS A 202 6.69 -13.05 -6.30
CA CYS A 202 6.27 -13.71 -7.53
C CYS A 202 7.43 -14.29 -8.36
N GLU A 203 8.65 -14.28 -7.83
CA GLU A 203 9.85 -14.65 -8.62
C GLU A 203 9.81 -16.09 -9.12
N THR A 204 9.29 -17.00 -8.31
CA THR A 204 9.20 -18.42 -8.62
C THR A 204 7.99 -18.80 -9.48
N PHE A 205 7.12 -17.84 -9.80
CA PHE A 205 5.97 -18.08 -10.66
C PHE A 205 6.37 -18.06 -12.14
N ALA A 206 6.29 -19.20 -12.81
CA ALA A 206 6.63 -19.34 -14.23
C ALA A 206 5.55 -18.84 -15.20
N GLY A 207 4.35 -18.53 -14.70
CA GLY A 207 3.24 -18.03 -15.50
C GLY A 207 3.32 -16.54 -15.82
N LYS A 208 2.31 -16.03 -16.55
CA LYS A 208 2.20 -14.59 -16.88
C LYS A 208 2.03 -13.76 -15.61
N LYS A 209 2.83 -12.70 -15.48
CA LYS A 209 2.66 -11.64 -14.47
C LYS A 209 1.86 -10.51 -15.11
N PRO A 210 0.88 -9.92 -14.41
CA PRO A 210 0.06 -8.82 -14.93
C PRO A 210 0.83 -7.51 -15.06
#